data_94194fe2d6fcefb35db8adaa5a5eeef8
#
_entry.id   94194fe2d6fcefb35db8adaa5a5eeef8
#
_cell.length_a   1.000
_cell.length_b   1.000
_cell.length_c   1.000
_cell.angle_alpha   90.00
_cell.angle_beta   90.00
_cell.angle_gamma   90.00
#
_symmetry.space_group_name_H-M   'P 1'
#
loop_
_entity.id
_entity.type
_entity.pdbx_description
1 polymer ?
#
loop_
_entity_poly.entity_id
_entity_poly.type
_entity_poly.pdbx_seq_one_letter_code
_entity_poly.pdbx_strand_id
1 'polypeptide(L)'
;MALLIRTHRATIGCLLLTALAGADERKSRDWLTWGGDPERTGWNRGETTISRKNASALELKWKLQIDQDIPLDIQSGAAMLTAPLVVENVKTGNGPKTLVFTLAASNTLAAIDAESGKIVWQRKFTNKVQPPRAANWICTNTATATPVTDKQNGIVYLLSADGMLHGVSLRDGEDRLPPTDFVPPFSRNWSMNLVDGVIYTSVGRGCGLGESANEPVASHMIAMDIRDPKRPVRRLVTSIGRPGGVWGRGGLAWGPKGIYGQTADGTFEPESGKWGNVILNLDPKTLEVRDYFVPPNIELLNSKDLDFGSAGPLTFSYKNWQLILSGGKDGTIYLLDANSMGGKDHQTPLFAKRIGNDANSYAASGIWGAMATAVDAKGERWVYAPMWGPVSKEVTGFLHTYGEANQGSVMAFRLAVGDGKPALIPAWVSRNLAVPEPPVVANGVVFAVSTGENTQQRTTAPLPPGQTGVLSGSNRQGSKKASGPRVRILTAQERGENTTHATLYALDAFTGLELYSSKELVDDWTHLSSVTALLSKTF
;
A
#
# COMPACT_ATOMS: atom_id res chain seq x y z
N MET A 1 9.48 48.28 -81.22
CA MET A 1 8.88 48.94 -80.05
C MET A 1 8.31 47.82 -79.18
N ALA A 2 9.07 47.39 -78.19
CA ALA A 2 8.74 46.25 -77.35
C ALA A 2 8.21 46.74 -76.00
N LEU A 3 7.04 46.27 -75.58
CA LEU A 3 6.42 46.62 -74.31
C LEU A 3 6.58 45.46 -73.36
N LEU A 4 7.37 45.67 -72.27
CA LEU A 4 7.56 44.75 -71.21
C LEU A 4 6.36 44.83 -70.25
N ILE A 5 5.66 43.70 -69.99
CA ILE A 5 4.69 43.55 -68.92
C ILE A 5 5.31 42.72 -67.83
N ARG A 6 5.55 43.30 -66.65
CA ARG A 6 5.94 42.60 -65.44
C ARG A 6 4.71 42.02 -64.77
N THR A 7 4.68 40.69 -64.63
CA THR A 7 3.71 40.02 -63.84
C THR A 7 4.23 39.83 -62.41
N HIS A 8 3.50 40.39 -61.43
CA HIS A 8 3.69 40.11 -60.01
C HIS A 8 3.14 38.73 -59.67
N ARG A 9 3.99 37.84 -59.21
CA ARG A 9 3.56 36.57 -58.59
C ARG A 9 3.25 36.87 -57.12
N ALA A 10 1.98 36.80 -56.74
CA ALA A 10 1.54 36.76 -55.38
C ALA A 10 1.76 35.31 -54.86
N THR A 11 2.64 35.15 -53.89
CA THR A 11 2.81 33.88 -53.16
C THR A 11 1.73 33.78 -52.09
N ILE A 12 0.70 32.97 -52.31
CA ILE A 12 -0.27 32.62 -51.27
C ILE A 12 0.38 31.62 -50.36
N GLY A 13 0.81 32.07 -49.18
CA GLY A 13 1.23 31.20 -48.09
C GLY A 13 0.00 30.48 -47.51
N CYS A 14 -0.11 29.20 -47.79
CA CYS A 14 -1.08 28.33 -47.15
C CYS A 14 -0.59 28.04 -45.71
N LEU A 15 -1.11 28.76 -44.72
CA LEU A 15 -0.98 28.38 -43.31
C LEU A 15 -1.81 27.12 -43.07
N LEU A 16 -1.15 25.96 -43.06
CA LEU A 16 -1.71 24.75 -42.48
C LEU A 16 -1.77 24.95 -40.96
N LEU A 17 -2.92 25.39 -40.46
CA LEU A 17 -3.30 25.19 -39.06
C LEU A 17 -3.52 23.69 -38.88
N THR A 18 -2.49 22.96 -38.43
CA THR A 18 -2.69 21.66 -37.80
C THR A 18 -3.44 21.92 -36.50
N ALA A 19 -4.75 21.81 -36.53
CA ALA A 19 -5.52 21.57 -35.32
C ALA A 19 -5.01 20.24 -34.77
N LEU A 20 -4.15 20.30 -33.75
CA LEU A 20 -3.96 19.21 -32.81
C LEU A 20 -5.33 19.01 -32.16
N ALA A 21 -6.14 18.14 -32.77
CA ALA A 21 -7.23 17.50 -32.06
C ALA A 21 -6.57 16.81 -30.88
N GLY A 22 -6.64 17.45 -29.72
CA GLY A 22 -6.39 16.78 -28.46
C GLY A 22 -7.34 15.61 -28.42
N ALA A 23 -6.84 14.42 -28.71
CA ALA A 23 -7.53 13.22 -28.33
C ALA A 23 -7.81 13.39 -26.85
N ASP A 24 -9.08 13.38 -26.48
CA ASP A 24 -9.53 13.30 -25.10
C ASP A 24 -8.95 11.97 -24.59
N GLU A 25 -7.71 12.02 -24.03
CA GLU A 25 -7.08 10.88 -23.39
C GLU A 25 -7.98 10.55 -22.19
N ARG A 26 -8.93 9.65 -22.42
CA ARG A 26 -9.68 9.05 -21.32
C ARG A 26 -8.63 8.54 -20.34
N LYS A 27 -8.58 9.18 -19.18
CA LYS A 27 -7.68 8.75 -18.11
C LYS A 27 -7.94 7.27 -17.87
N SER A 28 -6.89 6.48 -17.94
CA SER A 28 -6.99 5.04 -17.75
C SER A 28 -7.55 4.72 -16.36
N ARG A 29 -8.42 3.71 -16.29
CA ARG A 29 -8.91 3.15 -15.02
C ARG A 29 -8.03 2.00 -14.53
N ASP A 30 -6.87 1.80 -15.15
CA ASP A 30 -5.92 0.79 -14.74
C ASP A 30 -5.52 0.97 -13.27
N TRP A 31 -5.28 -0.16 -12.61
CA TRP A 31 -4.76 -0.25 -11.27
C TRP A 31 -3.55 -1.18 -11.28
N LEU A 32 -2.38 -0.63 -11.64
CA LEU A 32 -1.21 -1.39 -12.09
C LEU A 32 -0.32 -1.88 -10.96
N THR A 33 -0.50 -1.35 -9.76
CA THR A 33 0.25 -1.68 -8.55
C THR A 33 -0.61 -1.36 -7.33
N TRP A 34 -0.13 -1.68 -6.14
CA TRP A 34 -0.80 -1.26 -4.90
C TRP A 34 -0.96 0.27 -4.86
N GLY A 35 -2.14 0.74 -4.49
CA GLY A 35 -2.45 2.18 -4.49
C GLY A 35 -2.69 2.77 -5.89
N GLY A 36 -2.72 1.94 -6.94
CA GLY A 36 -3.07 2.31 -8.32
C GLY A 36 -1.92 2.86 -9.15
N ASP A 37 -1.05 3.63 -8.55
CA ASP A 37 0.06 4.32 -9.20
C ASP A 37 1.37 4.19 -8.42
N PRO A 38 2.53 4.50 -9.05
CA PRO A 38 3.84 4.43 -8.40
C PRO A 38 3.98 5.39 -7.20
N GLU A 39 3.26 6.48 -7.17
CA GLU A 39 3.21 7.47 -6.09
C GLU A 39 2.40 6.99 -4.88
N ARG A 40 1.66 5.88 -5.01
CA ARG A 40 0.82 5.28 -3.98
C ARG A 40 -0.40 6.13 -3.59
N THR A 41 -0.95 6.89 -4.53
CA THR A 41 -2.00 7.88 -4.22
C THR A 41 -3.33 7.29 -3.78
N GLY A 42 -3.62 6.02 -4.04
CA GLY A 42 -4.92 5.41 -3.75
C GLY A 42 -6.07 6.02 -4.58
N TRP A 43 -5.77 6.68 -5.70
CA TRP A 43 -6.73 7.44 -6.49
C TRP A 43 -6.91 6.90 -7.90
N ASN A 44 -8.10 6.38 -8.20
CA ASN A 44 -8.49 6.06 -9.57
C ASN A 44 -8.94 7.33 -10.30
N ARG A 45 -8.03 7.94 -11.05
CA ARG A 45 -8.28 9.18 -11.79
C ARG A 45 -9.15 8.97 -13.03
N GLY A 46 -9.26 7.75 -13.50
CA GLY A 46 -10.00 7.38 -14.71
C GLY A 46 -11.43 6.94 -14.47
N GLU A 47 -11.84 6.74 -13.22
CA GLU A 47 -13.21 6.34 -12.92
C GLU A 47 -14.20 7.47 -13.20
N THR A 48 -15.18 7.18 -14.04
CA THR A 48 -16.24 8.12 -14.46
C THR A 48 -17.63 7.52 -14.35
N THR A 49 -17.75 6.21 -14.12
CA THR A 49 -19.03 5.49 -14.09
C THR A 49 -19.67 5.61 -12.73
N ILE A 50 -18.92 5.32 -11.67
CA ILE A 50 -19.40 5.51 -10.31
C ILE A 50 -19.13 6.93 -9.85
N SER A 51 -20.09 7.45 -9.13
CA SER A 51 -20.10 8.80 -8.62
C SER A 51 -20.91 8.87 -7.32
N ARG A 52 -20.83 9.98 -6.63
CA ARG A 52 -21.68 10.29 -5.47
C ARG A 52 -23.18 10.12 -5.73
N LYS A 53 -23.62 10.26 -6.98
CA LYS A 53 -25.05 10.20 -7.36
C LYS A 53 -25.58 8.77 -7.48
N ASN A 54 -24.72 7.81 -7.79
CA ASN A 54 -25.13 6.43 -8.07
C ASN A 54 -24.42 5.39 -7.20
N ALA A 55 -23.53 5.79 -6.29
CA ALA A 55 -22.84 4.85 -5.41
C ALA A 55 -23.80 4.04 -4.50
N SER A 56 -24.99 4.59 -4.19
CA SER A 56 -26.02 3.88 -3.43
C SER A 56 -26.62 2.68 -4.17
N ALA A 57 -26.44 2.59 -5.49
CA ALA A 57 -26.92 1.50 -6.34
C ALA A 57 -25.83 0.44 -6.62
N LEU A 58 -24.75 0.42 -5.85
CA LEU A 58 -23.73 -0.61 -5.96
C LEU A 58 -24.29 -1.97 -5.60
N GLU A 59 -23.94 -2.98 -6.39
CA GLU A 59 -24.35 -4.37 -6.20
C GLU A 59 -23.14 -5.31 -6.30
N LEU A 60 -23.20 -6.43 -5.58
CA LEU A 60 -22.24 -7.52 -5.73
C LEU A 60 -22.43 -8.18 -7.10
N LYS A 61 -21.42 -8.08 -7.96
CA LYS A 61 -21.50 -8.66 -9.29
C LYS A 61 -21.13 -10.14 -9.33
N TRP A 62 -20.08 -10.51 -8.62
CA TRP A 62 -19.62 -11.90 -8.49
C TRP A 62 -18.70 -12.09 -7.27
N LYS A 63 -18.61 -13.32 -6.82
CA LYS A 63 -17.61 -13.81 -5.85
C LYS A 63 -16.83 -14.95 -6.50
N LEU A 64 -15.54 -15.05 -6.21
CA LEU A 64 -14.69 -16.12 -6.72
C LEU A 64 -13.72 -16.57 -5.64
N GLN A 65 -13.67 -17.87 -5.39
CA GLN A 65 -12.66 -18.51 -4.57
C GLN A 65 -11.52 -19.02 -5.46
N ILE A 66 -10.30 -18.62 -5.16
CA ILE A 66 -9.12 -18.94 -5.98
C ILE A 66 -8.33 -20.08 -5.36
N ASP A 67 -8.07 -20.02 -4.05
CA ASP A 67 -7.42 -21.08 -3.28
C ASP A 67 -8.46 -21.91 -2.55
N GLN A 68 -8.52 -23.22 -2.85
CA GLN A 68 -9.46 -24.14 -2.19
C GLN A 68 -8.81 -24.97 -1.08
N ASP A 69 -7.49 -25.14 -1.12
CA ASP A 69 -6.74 -26.03 -0.23
C ASP A 69 -5.65 -25.26 0.54
N ILE A 70 -6.03 -24.20 1.26
CA ILE A 70 -5.09 -23.55 2.16
C ILE A 70 -5.05 -24.35 3.46
N PRO A 71 -3.89 -24.93 3.84
CA PRO A 71 -3.75 -25.61 5.12
C PRO A 71 -4.15 -24.71 6.29
N LEU A 72 -4.75 -25.30 7.34
CA LEU A 72 -5.25 -24.56 8.51
C LEU A 72 -4.18 -23.73 9.23
N ASP A 73 -2.93 -24.19 9.23
CA ASP A 73 -1.79 -23.44 9.76
C ASP A 73 -1.44 -22.21 8.90
N ILE A 74 -1.75 -22.24 7.60
CA ILE A 74 -1.62 -21.12 6.68
C ILE A 74 -2.87 -20.22 6.69
N GLN A 75 -4.01 -20.67 7.21
CA GLN A 75 -5.19 -19.81 7.39
C GLN A 75 -4.89 -18.61 8.30
N SER A 76 -3.94 -18.75 9.21
CA SER A 76 -3.36 -17.61 9.90
C SER A 76 -2.66 -16.63 8.96
N GLY A 77 -2.24 -17.09 7.79
CA GLY A 77 -1.62 -16.30 6.72
C GLY A 77 -2.61 -15.64 5.76
N ALA A 78 -3.88 -15.93 5.82
CA ALA A 78 -4.94 -15.11 5.20
C ALA A 78 -4.91 -13.66 5.71
N ALA A 79 -4.11 -13.43 6.73
CA ALA A 79 -3.77 -12.14 7.28
C ALA A 79 -2.90 -11.23 6.39
N MET A 80 -2.37 -11.68 5.26
CA MET A 80 -1.50 -10.87 4.39
C MET A 80 -1.83 -11.10 2.93
N LEU A 81 -3.01 -10.65 2.52
CA LEU A 81 -3.47 -10.80 1.15
C LEU A 81 -2.82 -9.75 0.25
N THR A 82 -2.53 -10.14 -0.98
CA THR A 82 -2.11 -9.18 -2.01
C THR A 82 -3.30 -8.37 -2.50
N ALA A 83 -3.05 -7.12 -2.92
CA ALA A 83 -4.09 -6.32 -3.56
C ALA A 83 -4.38 -6.84 -4.97
N PRO A 84 -5.64 -6.91 -5.41
CA PRO A 84 -5.95 -7.16 -6.80
C PRO A 84 -5.51 -5.98 -7.68
N LEU A 85 -5.01 -6.30 -8.88
CA LEU A 85 -4.67 -5.32 -9.91
C LEU A 85 -5.71 -5.36 -11.01
N VAL A 86 -5.85 -4.26 -11.74
CA VAL A 86 -6.79 -4.16 -12.85
C VAL A 86 -6.11 -3.61 -14.08
N VAL A 87 -6.29 -4.28 -15.21
CA VAL A 87 -5.73 -3.86 -16.50
C VAL A 87 -6.84 -3.87 -17.57
N GLU A 88 -7.13 -2.70 -18.11
CA GLU A 88 -8.09 -2.55 -19.20
C GLU A 88 -7.48 -2.93 -20.55
N ASN A 89 -8.33 -3.39 -21.47
CA ASN A 89 -8.00 -3.65 -22.86
C ASN A 89 -6.87 -4.67 -23.07
N VAL A 90 -6.75 -5.68 -22.21
CA VAL A 90 -5.83 -6.79 -22.40
C VAL A 90 -6.30 -7.62 -23.59
N LYS A 91 -5.43 -7.79 -24.60
CA LYS A 91 -5.72 -8.59 -25.81
C LYS A 91 -5.69 -10.07 -25.44
N THR A 92 -6.86 -10.67 -25.23
CA THR A 92 -7.00 -12.12 -25.00
C THR A 92 -7.32 -12.88 -26.28
N GLY A 93 -7.33 -14.21 -26.25
CA GLY A 93 -7.75 -15.03 -27.37
C GLY A 93 -9.22 -14.79 -27.80
N ASN A 94 -10.06 -14.26 -26.88
CA ASN A 94 -11.47 -13.96 -27.09
C ASN A 94 -11.74 -12.45 -27.21
N GLY A 95 -10.76 -11.68 -27.70
CA GLY A 95 -10.85 -10.22 -27.83
C GLY A 95 -10.32 -9.46 -26.61
N PRO A 96 -10.37 -8.12 -26.67
CA PRO A 96 -9.91 -7.28 -25.57
C PRO A 96 -10.84 -7.39 -24.35
N LYS A 97 -10.26 -7.54 -23.16
CA LYS A 97 -10.96 -7.65 -21.88
C LYS A 97 -10.33 -6.74 -20.83
N THR A 98 -11.12 -6.35 -19.85
CA THR A 98 -10.61 -5.83 -18.58
C THR A 98 -10.37 -7.01 -17.66
N LEU A 99 -9.13 -7.20 -17.22
CA LEU A 99 -8.73 -8.30 -16.36
C LEU A 99 -8.39 -7.82 -14.96
N VAL A 100 -8.83 -8.61 -13.97
CA VAL A 100 -8.40 -8.51 -12.57
C VAL A 100 -7.34 -9.56 -12.34
N PHE A 101 -6.16 -9.15 -11.86
CA PHE A 101 -5.08 -10.05 -11.48
C PHE A 101 -4.99 -10.11 -9.97
N THR A 102 -4.96 -11.31 -9.41
CA THR A 102 -4.75 -11.50 -7.97
C THR A 102 -3.82 -12.67 -7.72
N LEU A 103 -2.86 -12.46 -6.81
CA LEU A 103 -1.92 -13.48 -6.37
C LEU A 103 -2.40 -14.04 -5.04
N ALA A 104 -2.78 -15.29 -5.03
CA ALA A 104 -3.25 -15.97 -3.84
C ALA A 104 -2.08 -16.46 -2.96
N ALA A 105 -2.39 -16.78 -1.71
CA ALA A 105 -1.41 -17.25 -0.71
C ALA A 105 -0.66 -18.52 -1.17
N SER A 106 -1.29 -19.37 -1.97
CA SER A 106 -0.72 -20.60 -2.53
C SER A 106 0.28 -20.38 -3.67
N ASN A 107 0.70 -19.16 -3.97
CA ASN A 107 1.44 -18.77 -5.19
C ASN A 107 0.62 -18.98 -6.48
N THR A 108 -0.69 -18.92 -6.44
CA THR A 108 -1.54 -18.99 -7.62
C THR A 108 -1.88 -17.57 -8.09
N LEU A 109 -1.43 -17.21 -9.29
CA LEU A 109 -1.85 -15.99 -9.96
C LEU A 109 -3.05 -16.31 -10.85
N ALA A 110 -4.14 -15.60 -10.68
CA ALA A 110 -5.33 -15.71 -11.50
C ALA A 110 -5.57 -14.40 -12.28
N ALA A 111 -5.91 -14.53 -13.57
CA ALA A 111 -6.45 -13.47 -14.40
C ALA A 111 -7.95 -13.70 -14.60
N ILE A 112 -8.75 -12.78 -14.13
CA ILE A 112 -10.20 -12.91 -14.05
C ILE A 112 -10.82 -11.84 -14.94
N ASP A 113 -11.79 -12.23 -15.75
CA ASP A 113 -12.60 -11.29 -16.51
C ASP A 113 -13.43 -10.42 -15.53
N ALA A 114 -13.17 -9.13 -15.50
CA ALA A 114 -13.81 -8.21 -14.57
C ALA A 114 -15.33 -8.14 -14.75
N GLU A 115 -15.82 -8.42 -15.95
CA GLU A 115 -17.25 -8.38 -16.24
C GLU A 115 -17.97 -9.62 -15.75
N SER A 116 -17.45 -10.81 -16.04
CA SER A 116 -18.13 -12.08 -15.77
C SER A 116 -17.68 -12.79 -14.49
N GLY A 117 -16.57 -12.40 -13.88
CA GLY A 117 -15.94 -13.09 -12.77
C GLY A 117 -15.31 -14.45 -13.15
N LYS A 118 -15.26 -14.79 -14.44
CA LYS A 118 -14.67 -16.06 -14.89
C LYS A 118 -13.17 -15.96 -14.99
N ILE A 119 -12.48 -17.04 -14.57
CA ILE A 119 -11.03 -17.16 -14.76
C ILE A 119 -10.75 -17.27 -16.27
N VAL A 120 -9.93 -16.36 -16.79
CA VAL A 120 -9.42 -16.39 -18.16
C VAL A 120 -8.24 -17.33 -18.26
N TRP A 121 -7.34 -17.20 -17.29
CA TRP A 121 -6.24 -18.15 -17.06
C TRP A 121 -5.80 -18.07 -15.59
N GLN A 122 -5.19 -19.12 -15.11
CA GLN A 122 -4.52 -19.15 -13.81
C GLN A 122 -3.24 -19.97 -13.89
N ARG A 123 -2.27 -19.63 -13.04
CA ARG A 123 -1.00 -20.33 -12.95
C ARG A 123 -0.52 -20.43 -11.52
N LYS A 124 -0.16 -21.64 -11.10
CA LYS A 124 0.47 -21.92 -9.82
C LYS A 124 1.99 -21.98 -9.98
N PHE A 125 2.70 -21.27 -9.10
CA PHE A 125 4.17 -21.27 -9.06
C PHE A 125 4.64 -22.18 -7.94
N THR A 126 5.46 -23.17 -8.28
CA THR A 126 5.98 -24.13 -7.31
C THR A 126 7.26 -23.60 -6.69
N ASN A 127 7.33 -23.60 -5.34
CA ASN A 127 8.52 -23.21 -4.62
C ASN A 127 9.68 -24.18 -4.92
N LYS A 128 10.86 -23.65 -5.16
CA LYS A 128 12.10 -24.42 -5.37
C LYS A 128 12.70 -24.93 -4.06
N VAL A 129 12.40 -24.28 -2.95
CA VAL A 129 12.92 -24.59 -1.62
C VAL A 129 11.77 -24.77 -0.64
N GLN A 130 12.03 -25.44 0.49
CA GLN A 130 11.07 -25.63 1.56
C GLN A 130 11.16 -24.49 2.59
N PRO A 131 10.07 -24.12 3.26
CA PRO A 131 10.09 -23.14 4.31
C PRO A 131 10.92 -23.61 5.51
N PRO A 132 11.65 -22.70 6.19
CA PRO A 132 12.58 -23.06 7.26
C PRO A 132 11.87 -23.49 8.55
N ARG A 133 10.58 -23.21 8.67
CA ARG A 133 9.76 -23.48 9.86
C ARG A 133 8.28 -23.55 9.50
N ALA A 134 7.47 -24.07 10.41
CA ALA A 134 6.02 -24.02 10.29
C ALA A 134 5.51 -22.56 10.17
N ALA A 135 4.50 -22.35 9.37
CA ALA A 135 3.86 -21.05 9.22
C ALA A 135 3.23 -20.58 10.53
N ASN A 136 3.20 -19.28 10.71
CA ASN A 136 2.40 -18.62 11.73
C ASN A 136 1.92 -17.27 11.17
N TRP A 137 1.06 -16.57 11.89
CA TRP A 137 0.45 -15.35 11.37
C TRP A 137 1.44 -14.19 11.11
N ILE A 138 2.65 -14.21 11.69
CA ILE A 138 3.72 -13.24 11.40
C ILE A 138 4.56 -13.71 10.21
N CYS A 139 4.91 -15.00 10.15
CA CYS A 139 5.73 -15.61 9.12
C CYS A 139 4.88 -16.66 8.39
N THR A 140 4.12 -16.23 7.42
CA THR A 140 3.07 -17.02 6.78
C THR A 140 3.58 -18.06 5.79
N ASN A 141 4.85 -17.97 5.36
CA ASN A 141 5.45 -18.77 4.28
C ASN A 141 4.69 -18.70 2.95
N THR A 142 3.95 -17.62 2.73
CA THR A 142 3.10 -17.40 1.53
C THR A 142 3.60 -16.23 0.70
N ALA A 143 3.11 -16.08 -0.52
CA ALA A 143 3.28 -14.86 -1.29
C ALA A 143 2.54 -13.70 -0.59
N THR A 144 3.24 -12.61 -0.31
CA THR A 144 2.70 -11.46 0.43
C THR A 144 2.84 -10.14 -0.32
N ALA A 145 3.72 -10.06 -1.30
CA ALA A 145 3.93 -8.86 -2.10
C ALA A 145 2.84 -8.71 -3.17
N THR A 146 2.11 -7.60 -3.14
CA THR A 146 1.22 -7.25 -4.25
C THR A 146 2.04 -7.16 -5.55
N PRO A 147 1.61 -7.85 -6.62
CA PRO A 147 2.24 -7.79 -7.93
C PRO A 147 2.27 -6.37 -8.51
N VAL A 148 2.99 -6.20 -9.62
CA VAL A 148 2.99 -4.97 -10.41
C VAL A 148 2.85 -5.32 -11.89
N THR A 149 2.13 -4.49 -12.65
CA THR A 149 1.93 -4.69 -14.08
C THR A 149 2.67 -3.67 -14.91
N ASP A 150 3.35 -4.16 -15.94
CA ASP A 150 3.85 -3.39 -17.08
C ASP A 150 2.85 -3.54 -18.24
N LYS A 151 1.85 -2.69 -18.27
CA LYS A 151 0.83 -2.74 -19.32
C LYS A 151 1.41 -2.52 -20.71
N GLN A 152 2.42 -1.66 -20.82
CA GLN A 152 3.03 -1.33 -22.10
C GLN A 152 3.69 -2.55 -22.75
N ASN A 153 4.39 -3.36 -21.94
CA ASN A 153 5.04 -4.58 -22.39
C ASN A 153 4.16 -5.83 -22.23
N GLY A 154 2.95 -5.68 -21.68
CA GLY A 154 1.98 -6.78 -21.51
C GLY A 154 2.39 -7.81 -20.47
N ILE A 155 3.07 -7.41 -19.40
CA ILE A 155 3.66 -8.30 -18.39
C ILE A 155 3.09 -7.96 -17.01
N VAL A 156 2.81 -9.00 -16.22
CA VAL A 156 2.63 -8.90 -14.77
C VAL A 156 3.83 -9.53 -14.07
N TYR A 157 4.42 -8.79 -13.14
CA TYR A 157 5.52 -9.26 -12.29
C TYR A 157 4.97 -9.63 -10.92
N LEU A 158 5.40 -10.78 -10.40
CA LEU A 158 5.02 -11.28 -9.08
C LEU A 158 6.21 -11.91 -8.36
N LEU A 159 6.11 -11.97 -7.03
CA LEU A 159 7.02 -12.72 -6.18
C LEU A 159 6.33 -13.97 -5.66
N SER A 160 6.91 -15.14 -5.92
CA SER A 160 6.52 -16.37 -5.24
C SER A 160 7.07 -16.41 -3.81
N ALA A 161 6.51 -17.25 -2.96
CA ALA A 161 6.89 -17.32 -1.55
C ALA A 161 8.37 -17.68 -1.34
N ASP A 162 8.98 -18.41 -2.25
CA ASP A 162 10.41 -18.74 -2.25
C ASP A 162 11.33 -17.62 -2.75
N GLY A 163 10.79 -16.41 -2.94
CA GLY A 163 11.56 -15.21 -3.24
C GLY A 163 11.93 -15.01 -4.71
N MET A 164 11.39 -15.85 -5.60
CA MET A 164 11.62 -15.72 -7.04
C MET A 164 10.75 -14.63 -7.65
N LEU A 165 11.35 -13.77 -8.48
CA LEU A 165 10.64 -12.86 -9.36
C LEU A 165 10.23 -13.60 -10.64
N HIS A 166 8.96 -13.57 -10.96
CA HIS A 166 8.40 -14.08 -12.21
C HIS A 166 7.82 -12.90 -13.00
N GLY A 167 8.00 -12.93 -14.33
CA GLY A 167 7.33 -12.01 -15.25
C GLY A 167 6.53 -12.83 -16.26
N VAL A 168 5.20 -12.70 -16.24
CA VAL A 168 4.32 -13.48 -17.11
C VAL A 168 3.39 -12.59 -17.93
N SER A 169 2.98 -13.11 -19.07
CA SER A 169 2.10 -12.42 -20.01
C SER A 169 0.73 -12.11 -19.37
N LEU A 170 0.26 -10.88 -19.50
CA LEU A 170 -1.11 -10.50 -19.09
C LEU A 170 -2.17 -11.31 -19.85
N ARG A 171 -1.87 -11.73 -21.08
CA ARG A 171 -2.80 -12.39 -22.00
C ARG A 171 -3.12 -13.82 -21.59
N ASP A 172 -2.08 -14.61 -21.23
CA ASP A 172 -2.15 -16.07 -21.14
C ASP A 172 -1.33 -16.67 -19.99
N GLY A 173 -0.60 -15.86 -19.22
CA GLY A 173 0.21 -16.30 -18.08
C GLY A 173 1.52 -17.01 -18.47
N GLU A 174 1.89 -17.02 -19.75
CA GLU A 174 3.17 -17.60 -20.20
C GLU A 174 4.37 -16.78 -19.75
N ASP A 175 5.51 -17.44 -19.55
CA ASP A 175 6.74 -16.77 -19.12
C ASP A 175 7.20 -15.73 -20.15
N ARG A 176 7.48 -14.54 -19.66
CA ARG A 176 8.11 -13.41 -20.38
C ARG A 176 9.47 -13.07 -19.81
N LEU A 177 9.67 -13.39 -18.55
CA LEU A 177 10.93 -13.27 -17.85
C LEU A 177 11.24 -14.61 -17.18
N PRO A 178 12.42 -15.20 -17.38
CA PRO A 178 12.83 -16.38 -16.62
C PRO A 178 12.79 -16.10 -15.13
N PRO A 179 12.31 -17.05 -14.30
CA PRO A 179 12.33 -16.93 -12.85
C PRO A 179 13.71 -16.52 -12.34
N THR A 180 13.79 -15.49 -11.53
CA THR A 180 15.03 -14.86 -11.08
C THR A 180 15.03 -14.68 -9.58
N ASP A 181 16.11 -15.03 -8.89
CA ASP A 181 16.27 -14.77 -7.47
C ASP A 181 16.20 -13.26 -7.21
N PHE A 182 15.32 -12.84 -6.29
CA PHE A 182 15.14 -11.42 -6.01
C PHE A 182 15.15 -11.11 -4.51
N VAL A 183 14.33 -11.77 -3.72
CA VAL A 183 14.25 -11.55 -2.27
C VAL A 183 14.59 -12.84 -1.51
N PRO A 184 14.98 -12.79 -0.23
CA PRO A 184 15.20 -14.00 0.56
C PRO A 184 13.95 -14.89 0.60
N PRO A 185 14.08 -16.22 0.41
CA PRO A 185 12.96 -17.14 0.43
C PRO A 185 12.14 -17.05 1.73
N PHE A 186 10.81 -17.07 1.61
CA PHE A 186 9.85 -17.00 2.71
C PHE A 186 10.01 -15.78 3.63
N SER A 187 10.68 -14.73 3.14
CA SER A 187 10.73 -13.45 3.83
C SER A 187 9.41 -12.69 3.70
N ARG A 188 9.18 -11.73 4.58
CA ARG A 188 8.03 -10.83 4.48
C ARG A 188 8.31 -9.75 3.47
N ASN A 189 7.57 -9.75 2.38
CA ASN A 189 7.70 -8.78 1.31
C ASN A 189 6.43 -7.94 1.23
N TRP A 190 6.60 -6.73 0.74
CA TRP A 190 5.49 -5.80 0.56
C TRP A 190 5.35 -5.41 -0.91
N SER A 191 4.34 -4.63 -1.20
CA SER A 191 3.93 -4.35 -2.57
C SER A 191 5.09 -3.91 -3.47
N MET A 192 5.17 -4.50 -4.65
CA MET A 192 6.15 -4.11 -5.65
C MET A 192 5.77 -2.79 -6.30
N ASN A 193 6.77 -2.03 -6.73
CA ASN A 193 6.63 -0.87 -7.59
C ASN A 193 7.46 -1.06 -8.84
N LEU A 194 7.01 -0.54 -9.97
CA LEU A 194 7.75 -0.56 -11.23
C LEU A 194 7.83 0.86 -11.78
N VAL A 195 9.04 1.37 -11.92
CA VAL A 195 9.30 2.69 -12.47
C VAL A 195 10.49 2.60 -13.42
N ASP A 196 10.33 3.07 -14.63
CA ASP A 196 11.37 3.10 -15.66
C ASP A 196 12.13 1.77 -15.79
N GLY A 197 11.41 0.66 -15.78
CA GLY A 197 11.96 -0.68 -15.89
C GLY A 197 12.76 -1.17 -14.68
N VAL A 198 12.63 -0.52 -13.53
CA VAL A 198 13.19 -0.97 -12.26
C VAL A 198 12.06 -1.40 -11.34
N ILE A 199 12.14 -2.63 -10.83
CA ILE A 199 11.24 -3.16 -9.81
C ILE A 199 11.83 -2.89 -8.43
N TYR A 200 11.00 -2.33 -7.55
CA TYR A 200 11.32 -2.03 -6.15
C TYR A 200 10.38 -2.79 -5.23
N THR A 201 10.92 -3.31 -4.13
CA THR A 201 10.13 -3.84 -3.00
C THR A 201 10.91 -3.72 -1.71
N SER A 202 10.35 -4.24 -0.63
CA SER A 202 10.99 -4.23 0.68
C SER A 202 10.89 -5.59 1.36
N VAL A 203 11.80 -5.84 2.28
CA VAL A 203 11.90 -7.07 3.06
C VAL A 203 11.86 -6.71 4.54
N GLY A 204 10.88 -7.26 5.24
CA GLY A 204 10.80 -7.20 6.69
C GLY A 204 11.68 -8.27 7.34
N ARG A 205 12.20 -7.96 8.53
CA ARG A 205 13.08 -8.86 9.28
C ARG A 205 12.33 -10.06 9.86
N GLY A 206 13.07 -11.15 10.02
CA GLY A 206 12.77 -12.22 10.97
C GLY A 206 12.06 -13.43 10.38
N CYS A 207 11.46 -13.31 9.21
CA CYS A 207 10.87 -14.44 8.50
C CYS A 207 11.79 -14.89 7.35
N GLY A 208 11.72 -16.18 6.98
CA GLY A 208 12.42 -16.71 5.82
C GLY A 208 13.81 -17.27 6.11
N LEU A 209 14.51 -17.57 5.01
CA LEU A 209 15.88 -18.07 5.00
C LEU A 209 16.84 -16.88 4.88
N GLY A 210 17.67 -16.66 5.90
CA GLY A 210 18.77 -15.71 5.88
C GLY A 210 19.93 -16.19 5.02
N GLU A 211 21.00 -15.41 4.94
CA GLU A 211 22.23 -15.77 4.23
C GLU A 211 22.93 -16.97 4.87
N SER A 212 22.76 -17.15 6.18
CA SER A 212 23.10 -18.38 6.87
C SER A 212 21.88 -18.98 7.58
N ALA A 213 21.85 -20.30 7.76
CA ALA A 213 20.72 -21.02 8.35
C ALA A 213 20.36 -20.56 9.80
N ASN A 214 21.28 -19.89 10.47
CA ASN A 214 21.13 -19.45 11.86
C ASN A 214 20.87 -17.94 12.00
N GLU A 215 20.89 -17.18 10.91
CA GLU A 215 20.68 -15.73 10.94
C GLU A 215 19.28 -15.35 10.45
N PRO A 216 18.60 -14.44 11.16
CA PRO A 216 17.34 -13.91 10.66
C PRO A 216 17.57 -13.08 9.41
N VAL A 217 16.61 -13.10 8.49
CA VAL A 217 16.62 -12.20 7.33
C VAL A 217 16.71 -10.75 7.81
N ALA A 218 17.70 -10.01 7.30
CA ALA A 218 17.85 -8.58 7.57
C ALA A 218 16.73 -7.79 6.87
N SER A 219 16.31 -6.70 7.49
CA SER A 219 15.39 -5.75 6.84
C SER A 219 16.13 -4.94 5.79
N HIS A 220 15.55 -4.82 4.60
CA HIS A 220 16.15 -4.03 3.53
C HIS A 220 15.12 -3.54 2.51
N MET A 221 15.50 -2.49 1.81
CA MET A 221 14.86 -2.06 0.57
C MET A 221 15.65 -2.65 -0.59
N ILE A 222 14.97 -3.06 -1.65
CA ILE A 222 15.59 -3.84 -2.72
C ILE A 222 15.08 -3.42 -4.08
N ALA A 223 15.95 -3.45 -5.08
CA ALA A 223 15.63 -3.08 -6.46
C ALA A 223 16.33 -3.99 -7.47
N MET A 224 15.69 -4.17 -8.62
CA MET A 224 16.23 -4.87 -9.78
C MET A 224 15.84 -4.14 -11.06
N ASP A 225 16.81 -3.80 -11.91
CA ASP A 225 16.54 -3.31 -13.26
C ASP A 225 16.28 -4.52 -14.18
N ILE A 226 15.03 -4.68 -14.61
CA ILE A 226 14.62 -5.82 -15.45
C ILE A 226 15.07 -5.68 -16.92
N ARG A 227 15.56 -4.52 -17.33
CA ARG A 227 16.13 -4.26 -18.65
C ARG A 227 17.58 -4.72 -18.75
N ASP A 228 18.29 -4.80 -17.62
CA ASP A 228 19.65 -5.32 -17.57
C ASP A 228 19.61 -6.84 -17.71
N PRO A 229 20.26 -7.44 -18.74
CA PRO A 229 20.29 -8.89 -18.90
C PRO A 229 20.85 -9.67 -17.70
N LYS A 230 21.75 -9.03 -16.93
CA LYS A 230 22.33 -9.60 -15.70
C LYS A 230 21.41 -9.47 -14.50
N ARG A 231 20.45 -8.54 -14.55
CA ARG A 231 19.47 -8.26 -13.49
C ARG A 231 20.11 -8.16 -12.09
N PRO A 232 21.09 -7.28 -11.88
CA PRO A 232 21.76 -7.19 -10.60
C PRO A 232 20.78 -6.69 -9.53
N VAL A 233 20.77 -7.38 -8.39
CA VAL A 233 19.98 -7.00 -7.24
C VAL A 233 20.75 -5.97 -6.42
N ARG A 234 20.12 -4.82 -6.18
CA ARG A 234 20.63 -3.76 -5.30
C ARG A 234 19.86 -3.77 -3.99
N ARG A 235 20.54 -3.57 -2.89
CA ARG A 235 19.96 -3.62 -1.54
C ARG A 235 20.48 -2.49 -0.67
N LEU A 236 19.57 -1.84 0.07
CA LEU A 236 19.91 -1.02 1.21
C LEU A 236 19.46 -1.75 2.46
N VAL A 237 20.38 -2.26 3.25
CA VAL A 237 20.08 -2.85 4.57
C VAL A 237 19.68 -1.73 5.52
N THR A 238 18.47 -1.79 6.09
CA THR A 238 17.94 -0.76 6.98
C THR A 238 18.16 -1.08 8.45
N SER A 239 18.49 -2.34 8.77
CA SER A 239 18.67 -2.78 10.14
C SER A 239 19.64 -3.96 10.22
N ILE A 240 20.60 -3.83 11.10
CA ILE A 240 21.49 -4.90 11.56
C ILE A 240 21.14 -5.18 13.02
N GLY A 241 20.64 -6.37 13.33
CA GLY A 241 20.35 -6.82 14.70
C GLY A 241 18.95 -6.51 15.25
N ARG A 242 18.47 -5.29 15.27
CA ARG A 242 17.10 -4.93 15.67
C ARG A 242 16.17 -4.73 14.46
N PRO A 243 14.86 -4.92 14.63
CA PRO A 243 13.92 -4.62 13.55
C PRO A 243 14.04 -3.13 13.16
N GLY A 244 14.14 -2.82 11.95
CA GLY A 244 14.05 -1.53 11.28
C GLY A 244 13.37 -1.82 9.95
N GLY A 245 12.35 -2.68 10.03
CA GLY A 245 11.72 -3.30 8.87
C GLY A 245 10.83 -2.33 8.13
N VAL A 246 10.81 -2.45 6.82
CA VAL A 246 9.80 -1.80 5.98
C VAL A 246 8.61 -2.77 5.91
N TRP A 247 7.50 -2.41 6.55
CA TRP A 247 6.31 -3.27 6.54
C TRP A 247 4.99 -2.54 6.26
N GLY A 248 5.04 -1.25 5.96
CA GLY A 248 3.91 -0.52 5.39
C GLY A 248 3.49 -1.15 4.05
N ARG A 249 2.20 -1.47 3.91
CA ARG A 249 1.66 -2.31 2.81
C ARG A 249 1.87 -1.72 1.42
N GLY A 250 1.89 -0.41 1.29
CA GLY A 250 2.22 0.26 0.04
C GLY A 250 3.64 -0.03 -0.46
N GLY A 251 4.54 -0.52 0.40
CA GLY A 251 5.94 -0.70 0.07
C GLY A 251 6.63 0.64 -0.21
N LEU A 252 7.43 0.69 -1.27
CA LEU A 252 8.15 1.90 -1.65
C LEU A 252 7.30 2.76 -2.60
N ALA A 253 7.30 4.07 -2.38
CA ALA A 253 6.63 5.04 -3.24
C ALA A 253 7.64 5.74 -4.16
N TRP A 254 7.21 6.05 -5.38
CA TRP A 254 7.96 6.88 -6.31
C TRP A 254 7.62 8.36 -6.10
N GLY A 255 8.60 9.24 -6.34
CA GLY A 255 8.37 10.67 -6.46
C GLY A 255 9.45 11.35 -7.29
N PRO A 256 9.27 12.61 -7.68
CA PRO A 256 10.19 13.31 -8.60
C PRO A 256 11.64 13.40 -8.10
N LYS A 257 11.87 13.22 -6.80
CA LYS A 257 13.18 13.33 -6.18
C LYS A 257 13.84 11.99 -5.84
N GLY A 258 13.10 10.87 -5.97
CA GLY A 258 13.65 9.56 -5.66
C GLY A 258 12.60 8.50 -5.33
N ILE A 259 13.07 7.42 -4.73
CA ILE A 259 12.24 6.36 -4.14
C ILE A 259 12.14 6.58 -2.63
N TYR A 260 10.94 6.50 -2.10
CA TYR A 260 10.67 6.73 -0.68
C TYR A 260 10.28 5.43 0.00
N GLY A 261 10.94 5.13 1.11
CA GLY A 261 10.61 4.00 1.97
C GLY A 261 10.53 4.42 3.43
N GLN A 262 9.68 3.76 4.20
CA GLN A 262 9.47 4.07 5.61
C GLN A 262 9.76 2.85 6.47
N THR A 263 10.59 3.01 7.48
CA THR A 263 11.01 1.94 8.38
C THR A 263 10.26 1.98 9.71
N ALA A 264 10.18 0.84 10.34
CA ALA A 264 9.58 0.63 11.65
C ALA A 264 10.59 0.78 12.81
N ASP A 265 10.17 0.43 14.01
CA ASP A 265 10.98 0.51 15.23
C ASP A 265 12.35 -0.14 15.06
N GLY A 266 13.36 0.47 15.62
CA GLY A 266 14.73 0.01 15.49
C GLY A 266 15.73 1.09 15.89
N THR A 267 17.00 0.72 15.85
CA THR A 267 18.07 1.67 16.11
C THR A 267 18.17 2.70 14.97
N PHE A 268 18.25 3.95 15.33
CA PHE A 268 18.57 5.05 14.41
C PHE A 268 19.99 5.54 14.66
N GLU A 269 20.91 5.17 13.79
CA GLU A 269 22.32 5.57 13.78
C GLU A 269 22.77 5.67 12.32
N PRO A 270 22.52 6.79 11.65
CA PRO A 270 22.77 6.93 10.20
C PRO A 270 24.23 6.67 9.83
N GLU A 271 25.19 7.10 10.65
CA GLU A 271 26.63 6.87 10.44
C GLU A 271 26.99 5.38 10.40
N SER A 272 26.19 4.54 11.02
CA SER A 272 26.35 3.07 11.04
C SER A 272 25.40 2.37 10.09
N GLY A 273 24.66 3.08 9.26
CA GLY A 273 23.67 2.53 8.32
C GLY A 273 22.45 1.91 9.00
N LYS A 274 22.10 2.35 10.22
CA LYS A 274 20.92 1.87 10.96
C LYS A 274 19.80 2.88 10.85
N TRP A 275 18.70 2.47 10.23
CA TRP A 275 17.60 3.34 9.80
C TRP A 275 16.26 2.93 10.44
N GLY A 276 16.17 2.88 11.77
CA GLY A 276 14.91 2.62 12.47
C GLY A 276 14.02 3.86 12.55
N ASN A 277 12.71 3.69 12.34
CA ASN A 277 11.67 4.73 12.46
C ASN A 277 11.94 6.00 11.64
N VAL A 278 12.27 5.86 10.36
CA VAL A 278 12.55 6.98 9.45
C VAL A 278 11.79 6.85 8.12
N ILE A 279 11.64 7.95 7.41
CA ILE A 279 11.38 7.94 5.97
C ILE A 279 12.69 8.25 5.26
N LEU A 280 13.05 7.42 4.28
CA LEU A 280 14.24 7.57 3.45
C LEU A 280 13.85 8.02 2.06
N ASN A 281 14.62 8.96 1.49
CA ASN A 281 14.66 9.26 0.07
C ASN A 281 15.90 8.60 -0.52
N LEU A 282 15.71 7.71 -1.47
CA LEU A 282 16.76 6.90 -2.07
C LEU A 282 17.00 7.29 -3.52
N ASP A 283 18.24 7.18 -3.94
CA ASP A 283 18.60 7.21 -5.36
C ASP A 283 17.93 6.03 -6.08
N PRO A 284 17.16 6.27 -7.16
CA PRO A 284 16.44 5.20 -7.86
C PRO A 284 17.37 4.16 -8.50
N LYS A 285 18.62 4.52 -8.80
CA LYS A 285 19.56 3.62 -9.48
C LYS A 285 20.46 2.88 -8.52
N THR A 286 20.93 3.54 -7.45
CA THR A 286 21.92 2.96 -6.51
C THR A 286 21.31 2.50 -5.19
N LEU A 287 20.13 3.01 -4.80
CA LEU A 287 19.51 2.91 -3.48
C LEU A 287 20.31 3.61 -2.37
N GLU A 288 21.27 4.47 -2.71
CA GLU A 288 21.94 5.32 -1.73
C GLU A 288 20.96 6.30 -1.11
N VAL A 289 21.10 6.55 0.19
CA VAL A 289 20.28 7.51 0.93
C VAL A 289 20.67 8.93 0.51
N ARG A 290 19.71 9.69 -0.03
CA ARG A 290 19.87 11.10 -0.43
C ARG A 290 19.44 12.06 0.65
N ASP A 291 18.37 11.70 1.38
CA ASP A 291 17.77 12.51 2.43
C ASP A 291 16.89 11.61 3.32
N TYR A 292 16.54 12.09 4.50
CA TYR A 292 15.67 11.34 5.42
C TYR A 292 14.88 12.27 6.34
N PHE A 293 13.83 11.71 6.93
CA PHE A 293 13.08 12.34 8.02
C PHE A 293 12.98 11.37 9.19
N VAL A 294 13.28 11.84 10.39
CA VAL A 294 13.11 11.10 11.64
C VAL A 294 12.12 11.84 12.56
N PRO A 295 11.06 11.16 13.06
CA PRO A 295 10.12 11.78 13.98
C PRO A 295 10.80 12.29 15.24
N PRO A 296 10.47 13.50 15.73
CA PRO A 296 11.09 14.07 16.93
C PRO A 296 10.89 13.23 18.19
N ASN A 297 9.86 12.37 18.22
CA ASN A 297 9.51 11.48 19.33
C ASN A 297 10.04 10.05 19.18
N ILE A 298 11.12 9.84 18.41
CA ILE A 298 11.66 8.51 18.08
C ILE A 298 11.92 7.63 19.32
N GLU A 299 12.37 8.20 20.43
CA GLU A 299 12.57 7.49 21.69
C GLU A 299 11.25 6.88 22.22
N LEU A 300 10.17 7.63 22.18
CA LEU A 300 8.84 7.14 22.53
C LEU A 300 8.41 6.01 21.60
N LEU A 301 8.59 6.19 20.28
CA LEU A 301 8.25 5.18 19.28
C LEU A 301 8.94 3.85 19.58
N ASN A 302 10.26 3.88 19.75
CA ASN A 302 11.06 2.70 20.06
C ASN A 302 10.72 2.06 21.43
N SER A 303 10.37 2.87 22.43
CA SER A 303 10.08 2.38 23.78
C SER A 303 8.73 1.67 23.90
N LYS A 304 7.78 2.00 22.99
CA LYS A 304 6.39 1.55 23.03
C LYS A 304 5.99 0.65 21.86
N ASP A 305 6.91 0.28 20.96
CA ASP A 305 6.61 -0.50 19.75
C ASP A 305 5.59 0.24 18.84
N LEU A 306 5.77 1.57 18.74
CA LEU A 306 4.91 2.45 17.94
C LEU A 306 5.53 2.64 16.55
N ASP A 307 5.60 1.56 15.79
CA ASP A 307 6.21 1.57 14.46
C ASP A 307 5.78 2.74 13.59
N PHE A 308 6.71 3.62 13.25
CA PHE A 308 6.48 4.66 12.26
C PHE A 308 6.18 4.06 10.89
N GLY A 309 6.84 2.95 10.55
CA GLY A 309 6.69 2.24 9.29
C GLY A 309 5.34 1.54 9.06
N SER A 310 4.33 1.73 9.90
CA SER A 310 3.02 1.08 9.74
C SER A 310 2.17 1.64 8.60
N ALA A 311 2.35 2.90 8.23
CA ALA A 311 1.57 3.53 7.16
C ALA A 311 2.17 3.31 5.77
N GLY A 312 3.42 3.66 5.58
CA GLY A 312 4.07 3.79 4.27
C GLY A 312 3.82 5.16 3.63
N PRO A 313 4.81 5.68 2.88
CA PRO A 313 4.71 7.00 2.28
C PRO A 313 3.87 6.97 1.00
N LEU A 314 3.26 8.09 0.68
CA LEU A 314 2.76 8.43 -0.65
C LEU A 314 3.26 9.82 -1.04
N THR A 315 3.33 10.07 -2.35
CA THR A 315 3.86 11.34 -2.88
C THR A 315 2.87 12.02 -3.81
N PHE A 316 2.91 13.33 -3.86
CA PHE A 316 2.13 14.11 -4.81
C PHE A 316 2.63 15.55 -4.93
N SER A 317 2.31 16.21 -6.04
CA SER A 317 2.56 17.63 -6.23
C SER A 317 1.38 18.46 -5.70
N TYR A 318 1.71 19.59 -5.05
CA TYR A 318 0.72 20.57 -4.64
C TYR A 318 1.29 21.98 -4.79
N LYS A 319 0.75 22.77 -5.70
CA LYS A 319 1.31 24.09 -6.08
C LYS A 319 2.81 23.94 -6.41
N ASN A 320 3.67 24.61 -5.68
CA ASN A 320 5.13 24.59 -5.89
C ASN A 320 5.85 23.53 -5.03
N TRP A 321 5.13 22.73 -4.24
CA TRP A 321 5.71 21.70 -3.40
C TRP A 321 5.61 20.31 -4.03
N GLN A 322 6.64 19.52 -3.80
CA GLN A 322 6.64 18.09 -3.99
C GLN A 322 6.51 17.47 -2.59
N LEU A 323 5.37 16.89 -2.31
CA LEU A 323 5.00 16.50 -0.95
C LEU A 323 5.08 14.99 -0.74
N ILE A 324 5.50 14.62 0.47
CA ILE A 324 5.41 13.26 1.00
C ILE A 324 4.43 13.29 2.15
N LEU A 325 3.45 12.40 2.13
CA LEU A 325 2.48 12.23 3.19
C LEU A 325 2.69 10.86 3.83
N SER A 326 2.76 10.80 5.14
CA SER A 326 2.84 9.56 5.89
C SER A 326 2.38 9.72 7.34
N GLY A 327 2.46 8.65 8.12
CA GLY A 327 2.14 8.60 9.53
C GLY A 327 2.62 7.31 10.17
N GLY A 328 2.17 7.01 11.38
CA GLY A 328 2.59 5.83 12.11
C GLY A 328 1.61 5.37 13.19
N LYS A 329 2.00 4.34 13.93
CA LYS A 329 1.20 3.79 15.05
C LYS A 329 0.94 4.81 16.17
N ASP A 330 1.77 5.83 16.31
CA ASP A 330 1.53 6.91 17.28
C ASP A 330 0.35 7.82 16.91
N GLY A 331 -0.23 7.60 15.72
CA GLY A 331 -1.38 8.36 15.23
C GLY A 331 -1.03 9.75 14.73
N THR A 332 0.24 10.06 14.51
CA THR A 332 0.67 11.35 13.96
C THR A 332 0.73 11.28 12.43
N ILE A 333 0.08 12.23 11.77
CA ILE A 333 0.17 12.45 10.33
C ILE A 333 1.25 13.52 10.05
N TYR A 334 2.09 13.25 9.08
CA TYR A 334 3.19 14.12 8.66
C TYR A 334 3.07 14.50 7.20
N LEU A 335 3.35 15.78 6.90
CA LEU A 335 3.51 16.30 5.55
C LEU A 335 4.92 16.87 5.41
N LEU A 336 5.70 16.35 4.48
CA LEU A 336 7.11 16.70 4.28
C LEU A 336 7.30 17.32 2.89
N ASP A 337 8.31 18.19 2.77
CA ASP A 337 8.80 18.65 1.47
C ASP A 337 9.84 17.65 0.93
N ALA A 338 9.61 17.09 -0.24
CA ALA A 338 10.56 16.19 -0.89
C ALA A 338 11.88 16.84 -1.30
N ASN A 339 11.98 18.16 -1.29
CA ASN A 339 13.23 18.89 -1.56
C ASN A 339 14.13 19.00 -0.33
N SER A 340 13.57 18.88 0.89
CA SER A 340 14.30 18.94 2.15
C SER A 340 13.47 18.28 3.23
N MET A 341 13.62 16.97 3.35
CA MET A 341 12.82 16.16 4.29
C MET A 341 13.22 16.49 5.73
N GLY A 342 12.25 17.05 6.48
CA GLY A 342 12.48 17.44 7.87
C GLY A 342 13.41 18.66 8.07
N GLY A 343 13.73 19.44 7.04
CA GLY A 343 14.59 20.61 7.17
C GLY A 343 16.06 20.26 7.45
N LYS A 344 16.80 21.19 8.06
CA LYS A 344 18.23 21.01 8.33
C LYS A 344 18.54 19.96 9.41
N ASP A 345 17.62 19.74 10.32
CA ASP A 345 17.74 18.79 11.42
C ASP A 345 17.13 17.42 11.12
N HIS A 346 16.55 17.27 9.92
CA HIS A 346 15.79 16.08 9.50
C HIS A 346 14.60 15.72 10.42
N GLN A 347 14.12 16.65 11.27
CA GLN A 347 13.05 16.45 12.25
C GLN A 347 11.91 17.45 12.13
N THR A 348 12.07 18.53 11.36
CA THR A 348 11.08 19.60 11.22
C THR A 348 10.21 19.39 9.97
N PRO A 349 8.98 18.82 10.08
CA PRO A 349 8.08 18.64 8.94
C PRO A 349 7.43 19.98 8.54
N LEU A 350 6.83 20.04 7.34
CA LEU A 350 5.97 21.16 6.96
C LEU A 350 4.72 21.22 7.83
N PHE A 351 4.15 20.04 8.15
CA PHE A 351 3.00 19.88 9.02
C PHE A 351 3.08 18.54 9.76
N ALA A 352 2.71 18.56 11.03
CA ALA A 352 2.50 17.37 11.85
C ALA A 352 1.29 17.57 12.75
N LYS A 353 0.46 16.52 12.89
CA LYS A 353 -0.68 16.55 13.80
C LYS A 353 -0.99 15.13 14.27
N ARG A 354 -1.14 14.97 15.57
CA ARG A 354 -1.66 13.73 16.14
C ARG A 354 -3.17 13.67 15.89
N ILE A 355 -3.64 12.61 15.22
CA ILE A 355 -5.04 12.43 14.86
C ILE A 355 -5.68 11.24 15.56
N GLY A 356 -4.89 10.43 16.26
CA GLY A 356 -5.36 9.27 17.03
C GLY A 356 -4.32 8.75 18.01
N ASN A 357 -4.63 7.61 18.66
CA ASN A 357 -3.73 6.86 19.55
C ASN A 357 -3.19 7.66 20.76
N ASP A 358 -4.03 8.41 21.43
CA ASP A 358 -3.63 9.17 22.63
C ASP A 358 -3.08 8.28 23.76
N ALA A 359 -3.46 6.99 23.78
CA ALA A 359 -3.01 6.01 24.76
C ALA A 359 -1.63 5.39 24.44
N ASN A 360 -1.02 5.70 23.29
CA ASN A 360 0.21 5.07 22.80
C ASN A 360 0.10 3.54 22.75
N SER A 361 -1.02 3.01 22.25
CA SER A 361 -1.25 1.58 22.06
C SER A 361 -0.49 1.07 20.84
N TYR A 362 0.29 0.01 21.00
CA TYR A 362 1.10 -0.55 19.90
C TYR A 362 0.29 -1.40 18.91
N ALA A 363 -0.94 -1.81 19.25
CA ALA A 363 -1.70 -2.78 18.46
C ALA A 363 -3.11 -2.33 18.08
N ALA A 364 -3.73 -1.44 18.86
CA ALA A 364 -5.15 -1.16 18.75
C ALA A 364 -5.48 0.23 18.18
N SER A 365 -4.47 1.03 17.90
CA SER A 365 -4.67 2.42 17.47
C SER A 365 -3.54 2.88 16.56
N GLY A 366 -3.73 3.97 15.86
CA GLY A 366 -2.74 4.60 15.01
C GLY A 366 -3.06 4.49 13.52
N ILE A 367 -2.17 4.99 12.69
CA ILE A 367 -2.30 4.91 11.24
C ILE A 367 -1.65 3.61 10.77
N TRP A 368 -2.48 2.66 10.32
CA TRP A 368 -2.06 1.35 9.84
C TRP A 368 -2.42 1.19 8.37
N GLY A 369 -1.43 1.31 7.52
CA GLY A 369 -1.57 1.33 6.07
C GLY A 369 -1.58 2.74 5.50
N ALA A 370 -1.32 2.83 4.20
CA ALA A 370 -1.18 4.11 3.54
C ALA A 370 -2.49 4.89 3.48
N MET A 371 -2.35 6.19 3.47
CA MET A 371 -3.43 7.12 3.22
C MET A 371 -3.75 7.18 1.71
N ALA A 372 -4.83 7.87 1.36
CA ALA A 372 -5.13 8.21 -0.03
C ALA A 372 -5.21 9.71 -0.23
N THR A 373 -5.01 10.17 -1.48
CA THR A 373 -5.16 11.58 -1.84
C THR A 373 -5.81 11.72 -3.21
N ALA A 374 -6.69 12.71 -3.35
CA ALA A 374 -7.34 13.01 -4.63
C ALA A 374 -7.51 14.52 -4.81
N VAL A 375 -7.77 14.94 -6.04
CA VAL A 375 -8.12 16.33 -6.37
C VAL A 375 -9.58 16.35 -6.80
N ASP A 376 -10.35 17.28 -6.26
CA ASP A 376 -11.75 17.47 -6.64
C ASP A 376 -11.90 18.29 -7.95
N ALA A 377 -13.13 18.45 -8.39
CA ALA A 377 -13.46 19.21 -9.61
C ALA A 377 -13.10 20.70 -9.52
N LYS A 378 -12.86 21.25 -8.32
CA LYS A 378 -12.42 22.63 -8.09
C LYS A 378 -10.90 22.78 -8.03
N GLY A 379 -10.17 21.65 -8.13
CA GLY A 379 -8.72 21.62 -7.99
C GLY A 379 -8.26 21.60 -6.52
N GLU A 380 -9.15 21.42 -5.56
CA GLU A 380 -8.79 21.27 -4.16
C GLU A 380 -8.28 19.85 -3.89
N ARG A 381 -7.18 19.74 -3.15
CA ARG A 381 -6.60 18.45 -2.78
C ARG A 381 -7.12 17.99 -1.42
N TRP A 382 -7.47 16.72 -1.40
CA TRP A 382 -8.00 16.02 -0.24
C TRP A 382 -7.07 14.88 0.17
N VAL A 383 -7.03 14.58 1.46
CA VAL A 383 -6.29 13.48 2.08
C VAL A 383 -7.26 12.66 2.91
N TYR A 384 -7.15 11.33 2.83
CA TYR A 384 -7.99 10.37 3.56
C TYR A 384 -7.09 9.41 4.33
N ALA A 385 -7.18 9.44 5.66
CA ALA A 385 -6.35 8.66 6.56
C ALA A 385 -7.17 7.53 7.21
N PRO A 386 -6.75 6.26 7.09
CA PRO A 386 -7.32 5.17 7.86
C PRO A 386 -6.77 5.24 9.28
N MET A 387 -7.64 5.43 10.25
CA MET A 387 -7.28 5.53 11.66
C MET A 387 -7.85 4.36 12.44
N TRP A 388 -7.00 3.59 13.10
CA TRP A 388 -7.41 2.57 14.05
C TRP A 388 -7.58 3.18 15.44
N GLY A 389 -8.63 2.77 16.16
CA GLY A 389 -8.96 3.31 17.46
C GLY A 389 -9.60 4.71 17.41
N PRO A 390 -9.82 5.32 18.56
CA PRO A 390 -10.54 6.58 18.67
C PRO A 390 -9.76 7.78 18.10
N VAL A 391 -10.52 8.78 17.68
CA VAL A 391 -9.99 10.08 17.26
C VAL A 391 -9.28 10.75 18.43
N SER A 392 -8.10 11.33 18.17
CA SER A 392 -7.35 12.09 19.19
C SER A 392 -8.11 13.33 19.67
N LYS A 393 -8.00 13.60 20.96
CA LYS A 393 -8.50 14.85 21.57
C LYS A 393 -7.74 16.08 21.08
N GLU A 394 -6.55 15.90 20.52
CA GLU A 394 -5.73 16.99 19.99
C GLU A 394 -6.23 17.52 18.64
N VAL A 395 -7.00 16.73 17.88
CA VAL A 395 -7.55 17.17 16.60
C VAL A 395 -9.01 17.58 16.76
N THR A 396 -9.29 18.82 16.39
CA THR A 396 -10.62 19.45 16.47
C THR A 396 -10.96 20.12 15.14
N GLY A 397 -12.19 20.60 14.99
CA GLY A 397 -12.60 21.39 13.82
C GLY A 397 -13.09 20.56 12.64
N PHE A 398 -13.43 19.27 12.83
CA PHE A 398 -14.16 18.52 11.83
C PHE A 398 -15.55 19.11 11.61
N LEU A 399 -15.90 19.35 10.34
CA LEU A 399 -17.21 19.90 9.97
C LEU A 399 -18.33 18.86 10.09
N HIS A 400 -17.98 17.59 9.86
CA HIS A 400 -18.91 16.46 9.94
C HIS A 400 -18.28 15.31 10.72
N THR A 401 -19.08 14.70 11.62
CA THR A 401 -18.69 13.52 12.39
C THR A 401 -19.88 12.57 12.48
N TYR A 402 -19.68 11.31 12.11
CA TYR A 402 -20.74 10.32 12.00
C TYR A 402 -20.69 9.30 13.15
N GLY A 403 -20.90 9.77 14.37
CA GLY A 403 -20.90 8.97 15.59
C GLY A 403 -19.52 8.81 16.22
N GLU A 404 -19.45 7.99 17.27
CA GLU A 404 -18.19 7.68 17.96
C GLU A 404 -17.40 6.64 17.19
N ALA A 405 -16.15 6.94 16.86
CA ALA A 405 -15.25 6.08 16.11
C ALA A 405 -14.28 5.33 17.05
N ASN A 406 -14.82 4.47 17.90
CA ASN A 406 -14.04 3.80 18.95
C ASN A 406 -13.10 2.71 18.44
N GLN A 407 -13.45 2.03 17.33
CA GLN A 407 -12.64 0.97 16.74
C GLN A 407 -11.80 1.48 15.56
N GLY A 408 -12.17 2.62 15.00
CA GLY A 408 -11.49 3.27 13.91
C GLY A 408 -12.42 4.06 13.00
N SER A 409 -11.83 4.76 12.05
CA SER A 409 -12.53 5.60 11.08
C SER A 409 -11.64 5.89 9.87
N VAL A 410 -12.24 6.38 8.80
CA VAL A 410 -11.53 7.19 7.81
C VAL A 410 -11.72 8.65 8.18
N MET A 411 -10.62 9.38 8.24
CA MET A 411 -10.60 10.82 8.52
C MET A 411 -10.18 11.57 7.26
N ALA A 412 -10.92 12.61 6.88
CA ALA A 412 -10.57 13.42 5.74
C ALA A 412 -10.09 14.82 6.13
N PHE A 413 -9.14 15.28 5.34
CA PHE A 413 -8.53 16.59 5.49
C PHE A 413 -8.48 17.26 4.12
N ARG A 414 -8.67 18.56 4.10
CA ARG A 414 -8.42 19.41 2.94
C ARG A 414 -7.01 19.99 3.04
N LEU A 415 -6.23 19.91 1.97
CA LEU A 415 -4.91 20.54 1.93
C LEU A 415 -5.06 22.03 1.59
N ALA A 416 -4.52 22.88 2.43
CA ALA A 416 -4.50 24.31 2.24
C ALA A 416 -3.11 24.89 2.52
N VAL A 417 -2.90 26.15 2.18
CA VAL A 417 -1.70 26.89 2.58
C VAL A 417 -2.07 27.82 3.73
N GLY A 418 -1.47 27.60 4.91
CA GLY A 418 -1.54 28.46 6.06
C GLY A 418 -0.13 28.90 6.46
N ASP A 419 0.05 30.16 6.82
CA ASP A 419 1.35 30.74 7.23
C ASP A 419 2.50 30.43 6.23
N GLY A 420 2.17 30.45 4.93
CA GLY A 420 3.12 30.19 3.85
C GLY A 420 3.52 28.72 3.66
N LYS A 421 2.94 27.78 4.37
CA LYS A 421 3.23 26.32 4.29
C LYS A 421 1.97 25.49 4.05
N PRO A 422 2.08 24.34 3.38
CA PRO A 422 0.98 23.38 3.28
C PRO A 422 0.59 22.85 4.65
N ALA A 423 -0.72 22.79 4.90
CA ALA A 423 -1.31 22.26 6.14
C ALA A 423 -2.58 21.47 5.85
N LEU A 424 -2.88 20.49 6.68
CA LEU A 424 -4.09 19.67 6.61
C LEU A 424 -5.18 20.26 7.51
N ILE A 425 -6.29 20.63 6.91
CA ILE A 425 -7.45 21.19 7.58
C ILE A 425 -8.48 20.08 7.77
N PRO A 426 -8.91 19.76 9.01
CA PRO A 426 -9.91 18.73 9.28
C PRO A 426 -11.23 19.00 8.54
N ALA A 427 -11.80 17.97 7.92
CA ALA A 427 -13.02 18.08 7.17
C ALA A 427 -14.13 17.18 7.73
N TRP A 428 -13.89 15.87 7.79
CA TRP A 428 -14.87 14.93 8.32
C TRP A 428 -14.24 13.68 8.92
N VAL A 429 -15.01 13.02 9.80
CA VAL A 429 -14.73 11.70 10.36
C VAL A 429 -15.87 10.78 9.98
N SER A 430 -15.57 9.60 9.42
CA SER A 430 -16.57 8.61 9.07
C SER A 430 -17.25 8.01 10.31
N ARG A 431 -18.27 7.20 10.07
CA ARG A 431 -18.79 6.27 11.08
C ARG A 431 -17.68 5.39 11.65
N ASN A 432 -17.98 4.71 12.78
CA ASN A 432 -17.11 3.66 13.33
C ASN A 432 -16.88 2.54 12.32
N LEU A 433 -15.62 2.21 12.09
CA LEU A 433 -15.14 1.12 11.26
C LEU A 433 -14.22 0.23 12.09
N ALA A 434 -14.50 -1.07 12.14
CA ALA A 434 -13.61 -1.99 12.84
C ALA A 434 -12.30 -2.16 12.04
N VAL A 435 -11.23 -1.50 12.51
CA VAL A 435 -9.89 -1.64 11.93
C VAL A 435 -9.88 -1.35 10.41
N PRO A 436 -10.10 -0.09 9.99
CA PRO A 436 -10.25 0.23 8.58
C PRO A 436 -8.97 -0.01 7.77
N GLU A 437 -9.16 -0.58 6.58
CA GLU A 437 -8.11 -0.71 5.56
C GLU A 437 -7.78 0.62 4.88
N PRO A 438 -6.62 0.73 4.21
CA PRO A 438 -6.30 1.87 3.36
C PRO A 438 -7.44 2.22 2.40
N PRO A 439 -7.94 3.46 2.41
CA PRO A 439 -9.03 3.86 1.54
C PRO A 439 -8.59 4.02 0.10
N VAL A 440 -9.54 3.89 -0.82
CA VAL A 440 -9.37 4.16 -2.25
C VAL A 440 -10.36 5.22 -2.68
N VAL A 441 -9.92 6.13 -3.53
CA VAL A 441 -10.75 7.24 -4.00
C VAL A 441 -11.03 7.12 -5.50
N ALA A 442 -12.29 7.26 -5.88
CA ALA A 442 -12.69 7.29 -7.28
C ALA A 442 -13.89 8.22 -7.47
N ASN A 443 -13.76 9.17 -8.38
CA ASN A 443 -14.84 10.09 -8.82
C ASN A 443 -15.70 10.68 -7.68
N GLY A 444 -15.04 11.18 -6.62
CA GLY A 444 -15.71 11.81 -5.47
C GLY A 444 -16.32 10.83 -4.46
N VAL A 445 -15.97 9.55 -4.56
CA VAL A 445 -16.35 8.49 -3.61
C VAL A 445 -15.10 7.93 -2.95
N VAL A 446 -15.12 7.78 -1.63
CA VAL A 446 -14.11 7.05 -0.86
C VAL A 446 -14.64 5.67 -0.55
N PHE A 447 -13.89 4.64 -0.98
CA PHE A 447 -14.15 3.25 -0.63
C PHE A 447 -13.31 2.89 0.59
N ALA A 448 -13.97 2.44 1.64
CA ALA A 448 -13.36 2.04 2.90
C ALA A 448 -13.84 0.65 3.30
N VAL A 449 -12.95 -0.20 3.75
CA VAL A 449 -13.29 -1.50 4.31
C VAL A 449 -13.15 -1.44 5.82
N SER A 450 -14.23 -1.74 6.53
CA SER A 450 -14.19 -2.18 7.91
C SER A 450 -13.85 -3.66 7.91
N THR A 451 -12.70 -4.05 8.48
CA THR A 451 -12.21 -5.42 8.37
C THR A 451 -12.99 -6.42 9.22
N GLY A 452 -13.73 -5.95 10.21
CA GLY A 452 -14.38 -6.80 11.21
C GLY A 452 -13.42 -7.45 12.21
N GLU A 453 -12.14 -7.12 12.13
CA GLU A 453 -11.08 -7.70 12.95
C GLU A 453 -11.16 -7.27 14.40
N ASN A 454 -10.78 -8.19 15.31
CA ASN A 454 -10.46 -7.86 16.69
C ASN A 454 -9.01 -7.38 16.80
N THR A 455 -8.79 -6.20 17.36
CA THR A 455 -7.45 -5.60 17.51
C THR A 455 -6.58 -6.30 18.56
N GLN A 456 -7.13 -7.16 19.42
CA GLN A 456 -6.37 -7.91 20.40
C GLN A 456 -5.41 -8.89 19.70
N GLN A 457 -4.12 -8.68 19.87
CA GLN A 457 -3.08 -9.51 19.26
C GLN A 457 -2.33 -10.39 20.25
N ARG A 458 -2.37 -10.06 21.55
CA ARG A 458 -1.59 -10.71 22.61
C ARG A 458 -2.46 -11.05 23.80
N THR A 459 -2.05 -12.09 24.54
CA THR A 459 -2.73 -12.54 25.76
C THR A 459 -1.71 -13.08 26.76
N THR A 460 -2.10 -13.10 28.04
CA THR A 460 -1.40 -13.81 29.11
C THR A 460 -2.01 -15.18 29.38
N ALA A 461 -3.12 -15.52 28.74
CA ALA A 461 -3.73 -16.83 28.86
C ALA A 461 -2.81 -17.95 28.37
N PRO A 462 -2.84 -19.15 28.98
CA PRO A 462 -2.07 -20.30 28.48
C PRO A 462 -2.49 -20.67 27.06
N LEU A 463 -1.61 -21.37 26.34
CA LEU A 463 -1.95 -21.90 25.02
C LEU A 463 -3.09 -22.94 25.15
N PRO A 464 -4.07 -22.90 24.23
CA PRO A 464 -5.06 -23.96 24.11
C PRO A 464 -4.36 -25.33 23.89
N PRO A 465 -4.93 -26.43 24.42
CA PRO A 465 -4.37 -27.76 24.23
C PRO A 465 -4.17 -28.11 22.74
N GLY A 466 -3.00 -28.62 22.38
CA GLY A 466 -2.69 -29.05 21.02
C GLY A 466 -2.29 -27.92 20.05
N GLN A 467 -2.27 -26.67 20.48
CA GLN A 467 -1.84 -25.55 19.65
C GLN A 467 -0.39 -25.15 19.92
N THR A 468 0.33 -24.74 18.86
CA THR A 468 1.66 -24.13 18.95
C THR A 468 1.55 -22.63 18.92
N GLY A 469 2.14 -21.93 19.89
CA GLY A 469 2.10 -20.48 19.99
C GLY A 469 3.47 -19.83 19.86
N VAL A 470 3.47 -18.57 19.41
CA VAL A 470 4.66 -17.73 19.38
C VAL A 470 4.71 -16.89 20.64
N LEU A 471 5.77 -17.02 21.43
CA LEU A 471 6.01 -16.11 22.54
C LEU A 471 6.26 -14.71 21.97
N SER A 472 5.55 -13.74 22.50
CA SER A 472 5.82 -12.33 22.18
C SER A 472 7.25 -12.02 22.60
N GLY A 473 8.09 -11.68 21.61
CA GLY A 473 9.53 -11.45 21.82
C GLY A 473 9.83 -10.14 22.53
N SER A 474 9.32 -9.97 23.76
CA SER A 474 9.84 -8.95 24.67
C SER A 474 11.07 -9.44 25.43
N ASN A 475 11.87 -10.33 24.86
CA ASN A 475 13.25 -10.50 25.30
C ASN A 475 14.06 -9.30 24.77
N ARG A 476 13.78 -8.10 25.30
CA ARG A 476 14.76 -7.02 25.29
C ARG A 476 15.97 -7.54 26.05
N GLN A 477 17.05 -7.84 25.34
CA GLN A 477 18.35 -8.08 25.95
C GLN A 477 18.64 -6.88 26.86
N GLY A 478 18.64 -7.08 28.19
CA GLY A 478 18.94 -6.04 29.18
C GLY A 478 17.81 -5.72 30.16
N SER A 479 16.59 -6.21 30.02
CA SER A 479 15.58 -6.06 31.09
C SER A 479 15.77 -7.20 32.13
N LYS A 480 15.93 -6.82 33.39
CA LYS A 480 15.80 -7.72 34.57
C LYS A 480 14.56 -8.60 34.35
N LYS A 481 14.68 -9.92 34.62
CA LYS A 481 13.59 -10.90 34.53
C LYS A 481 12.27 -10.26 35.01
N ALA A 482 11.37 -9.96 34.12
CA ALA A 482 10.04 -9.46 34.48
C ALA A 482 9.32 -10.59 35.20
N SER A 483 8.94 -10.38 36.45
CA SER A 483 8.20 -11.31 37.31
C SER A 483 6.71 -11.41 36.96
N GLY A 484 6.31 -11.01 35.74
CA GLY A 484 4.94 -11.02 35.26
C GLY A 484 4.58 -12.24 34.42
N PRO A 485 3.28 -12.51 34.18
CA PRO A 485 2.83 -13.59 33.33
C PRO A 485 3.42 -13.46 31.92
N ARG A 486 3.82 -14.60 31.33
CA ARG A 486 4.38 -14.63 29.95
C ARG A 486 3.30 -14.19 28.95
N VAL A 487 3.60 -13.13 28.22
CA VAL A 487 2.73 -12.65 27.14
C VAL A 487 3.01 -13.47 25.88
N ARG A 488 1.99 -13.99 25.26
CA ARG A 488 2.06 -14.68 23.97
C ARG A 488 1.19 -13.99 22.91
N ILE A 489 1.48 -14.27 21.67
CA ILE A 489 0.63 -13.88 20.53
C ILE A 489 -0.56 -14.83 20.48
N LEU A 490 -1.74 -14.30 20.17
CA LEU A 490 -2.95 -15.10 19.93
C LEU A 490 -2.73 -16.05 18.75
N THR A 491 -3.31 -17.24 18.84
CA THR A 491 -3.38 -18.16 17.70
C THR A 491 -4.32 -17.62 16.62
N ALA A 492 -4.32 -18.22 15.43
CA ALA A 492 -5.24 -17.84 14.35
C ALA A 492 -6.72 -18.03 14.79
N GLN A 493 -7.00 -19.14 15.48
CA GLN A 493 -8.34 -19.42 16.00
C GLN A 493 -8.78 -18.35 17.02
N GLU A 494 -7.92 -18.02 18.00
CA GLU A 494 -8.22 -16.97 18.99
C GLU A 494 -8.41 -15.60 18.36
N ARG A 495 -7.69 -15.31 17.26
CA ARG A 495 -7.88 -14.05 16.52
C ARG A 495 -9.21 -14.00 15.78
N GLY A 496 -9.72 -15.15 15.33
CA GLY A 496 -11.06 -15.27 14.73
C GLY A 496 -12.19 -15.12 15.75
N GLU A 497 -11.92 -15.35 17.04
CA GLU A 497 -12.90 -15.13 18.09
C GLU A 497 -13.20 -13.63 18.27
N ASN A 498 -14.47 -13.28 18.48
CA ASN A 498 -14.93 -11.90 18.65
C ASN A 498 -14.67 -10.98 17.42
N THR A 499 -14.54 -11.55 16.24
CA THR A 499 -14.54 -10.80 14.97
C THR A 499 -15.98 -10.68 14.43
N THR A 500 -16.16 -9.79 13.46
CA THR A 500 -17.37 -9.72 12.63
C THR A 500 -16.95 -9.88 11.17
N HIS A 501 -17.91 -9.98 10.25
CA HIS A 501 -17.58 -9.98 8.82
C HIS A 501 -17.04 -8.60 8.38
N ALA A 502 -16.22 -8.62 7.34
CA ALA A 502 -15.75 -7.38 6.72
C ALA A 502 -16.90 -6.69 5.96
N THR A 503 -16.89 -5.36 5.96
CA THR A 503 -17.91 -4.56 5.27
C THR A 503 -17.25 -3.48 4.42
N LEU A 504 -17.60 -3.43 3.14
CA LEU A 504 -17.22 -2.34 2.25
C LEU A 504 -18.21 -1.19 2.37
N TYR A 505 -17.70 0.02 2.58
CA TYR A 505 -18.47 1.26 2.56
C TYR A 505 -18.04 2.12 1.38
N ALA A 506 -19.01 2.78 0.75
CA ALA A 506 -18.77 3.92 -0.12
C ALA A 506 -19.21 5.20 0.62
N LEU A 507 -18.30 6.15 0.77
CA LEU A 507 -18.49 7.41 1.48
C LEU A 507 -18.37 8.57 0.49
N ASP A 508 -19.16 9.61 0.71
CA ASP A 508 -18.98 10.88 0.01
C ASP A 508 -17.61 11.47 0.34
N ALA A 509 -16.75 11.68 -0.65
CA ALA A 509 -15.39 12.11 -0.45
C ALA A 509 -15.26 13.48 0.25
N PHE A 510 -16.28 14.31 0.18
CA PHE A 510 -16.23 15.70 0.68
C PHE A 510 -16.95 15.91 2.02
N THR A 511 -17.89 15.02 2.34
CA THR A 511 -18.68 15.12 3.57
C THR A 511 -18.54 13.91 4.50
N GLY A 512 -18.06 12.76 4.00
CA GLY A 512 -17.97 11.52 4.75
C GLY A 512 -19.31 10.78 4.92
N LEU A 513 -20.40 11.30 4.32
CA LEU A 513 -21.71 10.67 4.37
C LEU A 513 -21.65 9.27 3.73
N GLU A 514 -22.20 8.26 4.40
CA GLU A 514 -22.34 6.92 3.85
C GLU A 514 -23.31 6.93 2.67
N LEU A 515 -22.84 6.48 1.51
CA LEU A 515 -23.60 6.32 0.28
C LEU A 515 -24.03 4.86 0.08
N TYR A 516 -23.20 3.92 0.54
CA TYR A 516 -23.44 2.49 0.39
C TYR A 516 -22.71 1.68 1.48
N SER A 517 -23.30 0.55 1.82
CA SER A 517 -22.72 -0.49 2.67
C SER A 517 -22.97 -1.86 2.05
N SER A 518 -21.93 -2.67 1.94
CA SER A 518 -22.06 -4.08 1.51
C SER A 518 -22.77 -4.96 2.53
N LYS A 519 -23.01 -4.47 3.74
CA LYS A 519 -23.57 -5.25 4.85
C LYS A 519 -22.84 -6.59 4.99
N GLU A 520 -23.56 -7.70 4.97
CA GLU A 520 -23.06 -9.08 5.17
C GLU A 520 -22.64 -9.78 3.87
N LEU A 521 -22.38 -9.05 2.77
CA LEU A 521 -21.98 -9.65 1.50
C LEU A 521 -20.58 -10.28 1.55
N VAL A 522 -19.72 -9.87 2.47
CA VAL A 522 -18.42 -10.51 2.75
C VAL A 522 -18.62 -11.48 3.90
N ASP A 523 -18.26 -12.74 3.70
CA ASP A 523 -18.67 -13.83 4.60
C ASP A 523 -17.83 -13.90 5.88
N ASP A 524 -16.64 -13.29 5.91
CA ASP A 524 -15.68 -13.39 7.01
C ASP A 524 -14.95 -12.06 7.24
N TRP A 525 -14.18 -11.98 8.33
CA TRP A 525 -13.28 -10.86 8.57
C TRP A 525 -12.07 -10.89 7.64
N THR A 526 -11.39 -9.77 7.52
CA THR A 526 -10.14 -9.68 6.75
C THR A 526 -9.07 -8.94 7.54
N HIS A 527 -7.80 -9.21 7.26
CA HIS A 527 -6.68 -8.51 7.87
C HIS A 527 -5.64 -8.20 6.82
N LEU A 528 -5.15 -6.95 6.84
CA LEU A 528 -4.18 -6.48 5.88
C LEU A 528 -4.56 -6.84 4.41
N SER A 529 -5.82 -6.77 4.07
CA SER A 529 -6.32 -6.84 2.70
C SER A 529 -6.20 -5.49 1.98
N SER A 530 -6.67 -5.38 0.78
CA SER A 530 -6.71 -4.12 0.04
C SER A 530 -7.97 -4.03 -0.80
N VAL A 531 -8.43 -2.80 -1.00
CA VAL A 531 -9.45 -2.47 -1.98
C VAL A 531 -8.81 -2.00 -3.26
N THR A 532 -9.37 -2.42 -4.37
CA THR A 532 -9.08 -1.86 -5.69
C THR A 532 -10.40 -1.38 -6.27
N ALA A 533 -10.49 -0.10 -6.59
CA ALA A 533 -11.69 0.43 -7.21
C ALA A 533 -11.65 0.22 -8.72
N LEU A 534 -12.24 -0.85 -9.17
CA LEU A 534 -12.74 -0.98 -10.52
C LEU A 534 -14.23 -1.27 -10.44
N LEU A 535 -15.02 -0.38 -11.00
CA LEU A 535 -16.44 -0.57 -11.07
C LEU A 535 -16.81 -0.70 -12.54
N SER A 536 -17.30 -1.87 -12.91
CA SER A 536 -17.76 -2.12 -14.27
C SER A 536 -19.03 -1.32 -14.54
N LYS A 537 -19.21 -0.88 -15.79
CA LYS A 537 -20.47 -0.32 -16.25
C LYS A 537 -21.60 -1.30 -15.90
N THR A 538 -22.51 -0.87 -15.04
CA THR A 538 -23.84 -1.47 -14.97
C THR A 538 -24.62 -0.95 -16.18
N PHE A 539 -25.01 -1.83 -17.06
CA PHE A 539 -26.07 -1.57 -18.04
C PHE A 539 -27.37 -2.15 -17.52
#